data_8c0388b0407c86ace80d05aa3b276adb
#
_entry.id   8c0388b0407c86ace80d05aa3b276adb
#
_cell.length_a   1.000
_cell.length_b   1.000
_cell.length_c   1.000
_cell.angle_alpha   90.00
_cell.angle_beta   90.00
_cell.angle_gamma   90.00
#
_symmetry.space_group_name_H-M   'P 1'
#
loop_
_entity.id
_entity.type
_entity.pdbx_description
1 polymer ?
#
loop_
_entity_poly.entity_id
_entity_poly.type
_entity_poly.pdbx_seq_one_letter_code
_entity_poly.pdbx_strand_id
1 'polypeptide(L)'
;MKKILIATRNKDKYKIVSKLLSAKTFKNFKFISLNEIKEDIIDKKEVGDIKNRSYEKAMNVYKSLKNNIYDYIVGIDDGIEIRGNIIENVKEYIKAILDNKYLKENEKVYIVRAYTFINKKGKFKIIVTKIPFKYKKLEKQIKIEENSYPLSHVLTPIDSNQRIIDLDEYDTNKYYLNYSEDKFNEVEKYFEKEE
;
A
#
# COMPACT_ATOMS: atom_id res chain seq x y z
N MET A 1 -3.22 20.57 -14.22
CA MET A 1 -2.58 19.26 -13.95
C MET A 1 -3.42 18.53 -12.93
N LYS A 2 -3.86 17.32 -13.26
CA LYS A 2 -4.67 16.47 -12.38
C LYS A 2 -3.89 16.10 -11.11
N LYS A 3 -4.60 15.92 -9.97
CA LYS A 3 -3.96 15.71 -8.65
C LYS A 3 -4.54 14.48 -7.95
N ILE A 4 -3.67 13.70 -7.33
CA ILE A 4 -4.02 12.58 -6.48
C ILE A 4 -3.51 12.86 -5.06
N LEU A 5 -4.43 12.84 -4.07
CA LEU A 5 -4.09 12.89 -2.65
C LEU A 5 -4.01 11.45 -2.11
N ILE A 6 -2.86 11.08 -1.57
CA ILE A 6 -2.68 9.77 -0.93
C ILE A 6 -2.95 9.92 0.58
N ALA A 7 -4.01 9.27 1.05
CA ALA A 7 -4.52 9.34 2.42
C ALA A 7 -3.67 8.51 3.39
N THR A 8 -2.38 8.84 3.52
CA THR A 8 -1.46 8.22 4.48
C THR A 8 -0.46 9.22 5.02
N ARG A 9 -0.18 9.14 6.34
CA ARG A 9 0.90 9.90 7.00
C ARG A 9 2.23 9.15 6.99
N ASN A 10 2.21 7.85 6.65
CA ASN A 10 3.42 7.04 6.54
C ASN A 10 4.19 7.43 5.27
N LYS A 11 5.39 8.01 5.43
CA LYS A 11 6.23 8.51 4.35
C LYS A 11 6.68 7.41 3.38
N ASP A 12 7.04 6.24 3.89
CA ASP A 12 7.49 5.12 3.05
C ASP A 12 6.34 4.56 2.21
N LYS A 13 5.15 4.42 2.83
CA LYS A 13 3.94 4.00 2.10
C LYS A 13 3.59 5.02 1.01
N TYR A 14 3.63 6.31 1.32
CA TYR A 14 3.42 7.37 0.32
C TYR A 14 4.41 7.25 -0.84
N LYS A 15 5.72 7.12 -0.52
CA LYS A 15 6.80 7.02 -1.53
C LYS A 15 6.59 5.83 -2.46
N ILE A 16 6.33 4.65 -1.90
CA ILE A 16 6.09 3.43 -2.70
C ILE A 16 4.87 3.60 -3.60
N VAL A 17 3.74 4.04 -3.01
CA VAL A 17 2.47 4.09 -3.75
C VAL A 17 2.45 5.19 -4.79
N SER A 18 2.97 6.39 -4.52
CA SER A 18 3.05 7.46 -5.51
C SER A 18 3.87 7.03 -6.73
N LYS A 19 4.96 6.30 -6.53
CA LYS A 19 5.78 5.77 -7.62
C LYS A 19 5.07 4.69 -8.42
N LEU A 20 4.42 3.75 -7.75
CA LEU A 20 3.64 2.71 -8.43
C LEU A 20 2.53 3.31 -9.31
N LEU A 21 1.80 4.29 -8.79
CA LEU A 21 0.73 4.95 -9.53
C LEU A 21 1.26 5.82 -10.67
N SER A 22 2.39 6.50 -10.48
CA SER A 22 3.00 7.38 -11.49
C SER A 22 3.66 6.63 -12.64
N ALA A 23 3.95 5.34 -12.49
CA ALA A 23 4.75 4.59 -13.46
C ALA A 23 4.08 4.47 -14.83
N LYS A 24 2.76 4.30 -14.90
CA LYS A 24 2.00 4.19 -16.15
C LYS A 24 0.63 4.88 -16.09
N THR A 25 -0.31 4.31 -15.34
CA THR A 25 -1.74 4.68 -15.37
C THR A 25 -1.98 6.14 -15.00
N PHE A 26 -1.30 6.63 -13.97
CA PHE A 26 -1.48 7.99 -13.46
C PHE A 26 -0.24 8.88 -13.67
N LYS A 27 0.56 8.62 -14.72
CA LYS A 27 1.83 9.32 -14.99
C LYS A 27 1.72 10.85 -15.10
N ASN A 28 0.56 11.36 -15.53
CA ASN A 28 0.31 12.79 -15.73
C ASN A 28 -0.31 13.47 -14.50
N PHE A 29 -0.41 12.76 -13.36
CA PHE A 29 -0.95 13.31 -12.13
C PHE A 29 0.16 13.81 -11.20
N LYS A 30 -0.14 14.87 -10.46
CA LYS A 30 0.67 15.28 -9.31
C LYS A 30 0.19 14.54 -8.08
N PHE A 31 1.11 13.88 -7.37
CA PHE A 31 0.83 13.19 -6.11
C PHE A 31 1.08 14.13 -4.95
N ILE A 32 0.16 14.13 -4.00
CA ILE A 32 0.19 14.96 -2.80
C ILE A 32 0.12 14.03 -1.59
N SER A 33 0.99 14.26 -0.62
CA SER A 33 0.96 13.55 0.66
C SER A 33 -0.08 14.16 1.60
N LEU A 34 -0.69 13.32 2.44
CA LEU A 34 -1.55 13.81 3.52
C LEU A 34 -0.81 14.76 4.47
N ASN A 35 0.51 14.65 4.56
CA ASN A 35 1.35 15.54 5.38
C ASN A 35 1.55 16.94 4.78
N GLU A 36 1.20 17.14 3.50
CA GLU A 36 1.34 18.43 2.80
C GLU A 36 0.08 19.29 2.88
N ILE A 37 -1.04 18.73 3.33
CA ILE A 37 -2.30 19.46 3.43
C ILE A 37 -2.41 20.18 4.79
N LYS A 38 -3.08 21.33 4.78
CA LYS A 38 -3.24 22.21 5.97
C LYS A 38 -4.49 21.91 6.79
N GLU A 39 -5.45 21.19 6.19
CA GLU A 39 -6.68 20.80 6.86
C GLU A 39 -6.39 19.82 7.99
N ASP A 40 -7.02 20.06 9.13
CA ASP A 40 -6.92 19.17 10.29
C ASP A 40 -7.79 17.92 10.05
N ILE A 41 -7.15 16.87 9.55
CA ILE A 41 -7.78 15.57 9.32
C ILE A 41 -7.50 14.68 10.53
N ILE A 42 -8.53 14.49 11.34
CA ILE A 42 -8.46 13.63 12.52
C ILE A 42 -8.45 12.16 12.09
N ASP A 43 -7.40 11.45 12.50
CA ASP A 43 -7.31 10.02 12.26
C ASP A 43 -8.38 9.28 13.10
N LYS A 44 -9.27 8.55 12.43
CA LYS A 44 -10.27 7.70 13.08
C LYS A 44 -9.72 6.30 13.27
N LYS A 45 -10.18 5.61 14.33
CA LYS A 45 -9.88 4.20 14.51
C LYS A 45 -10.50 3.41 13.36
N GLU A 46 -9.66 2.74 12.61
CA GLU A 46 -10.07 1.92 11.47
C GLU A 46 -10.61 0.57 11.97
N VAL A 47 -11.73 0.13 11.39
CA VAL A 47 -12.41 -1.12 11.74
C VAL A 47 -12.66 -1.96 10.50
N GLY A 48 -12.66 -3.28 10.66
CA GLY A 48 -12.94 -4.22 9.58
C GLY A 48 -11.70 -4.70 8.82
N ASP A 49 -11.93 -5.31 7.68
CA ASP A 49 -10.89 -5.85 6.81
C ASP A 49 -10.09 -4.76 6.07
N ILE A 50 -9.04 -5.14 5.37
CA ILE A 50 -8.17 -4.20 4.64
C ILE A 50 -8.92 -3.33 3.61
N LYS A 51 -10.01 -3.86 3.02
CA LYS A 51 -10.83 -3.10 2.06
C LYS A 51 -11.62 -2.02 2.79
N ASN A 52 -12.28 -2.37 3.88
CA ASN A 52 -13.02 -1.42 4.71
C ASN A 52 -12.08 -0.35 5.26
N ARG A 53 -10.91 -0.73 5.79
CA ARG A 53 -9.93 0.23 6.33
C ARG A 53 -9.37 1.15 5.25
N SER A 54 -9.08 0.65 4.04
CA SER A 54 -8.66 1.51 2.93
C SER A 54 -9.76 2.49 2.52
N TYR A 55 -11.03 2.04 2.51
CA TYR A 55 -12.18 2.87 2.22
C TYR A 55 -12.38 3.96 3.28
N GLU A 56 -12.36 3.59 4.55
CA GLU A 56 -12.52 4.56 5.65
C GLU A 56 -11.43 5.63 5.65
N LYS A 57 -10.17 5.26 5.37
CA LYS A 57 -9.07 6.23 5.19
C LYS A 57 -9.38 7.25 4.10
N ALA A 58 -9.74 6.77 2.91
CA ALA A 58 -10.05 7.66 1.78
C ALA A 58 -11.29 8.52 2.05
N MET A 59 -12.34 7.91 2.60
CA MET A 59 -13.62 8.59 2.88
C MET A 59 -13.48 9.61 4.00
N ASN A 60 -12.70 9.31 5.04
CA ASN A 60 -12.44 10.25 6.12
C ASN A 60 -11.76 11.52 5.59
N VAL A 61 -10.74 11.36 4.74
CA VAL A 61 -10.07 12.50 4.08
C VAL A 61 -11.05 13.24 3.17
N TYR A 62 -11.79 12.53 2.31
CA TYR A 62 -12.76 13.12 1.40
C TYR A 62 -13.80 14.01 2.12
N LYS A 63 -14.35 13.53 3.24
CA LYS A 63 -15.34 14.27 4.04
C LYS A 63 -14.76 15.42 4.85
N SER A 64 -13.47 15.38 5.17
CA SER A 64 -12.80 16.42 5.99
C SER A 64 -12.33 17.61 5.15
N LEU A 65 -12.17 17.46 3.84
CA LEU A 65 -11.77 18.54 2.96
C LEU A 65 -12.92 19.53 2.73
N LYS A 66 -12.70 20.80 3.05
CA LYS A 66 -13.68 21.87 2.79
C LYS A 66 -13.89 22.13 1.31
N ASN A 67 -12.78 22.10 0.53
CA ASN A 67 -12.77 22.21 -0.93
C ASN A 67 -11.95 21.08 -1.52
N ASN A 68 -12.61 20.09 -2.11
CA ASN A 68 -11.91 19.00 -2.75
C ASN A 68 -11.37 19.41 -4.13
N ILE A 69 -10.07 19.72 -4.18
CA ILE A 69 -9.33 20.09 -5.42
C ILE A 69 -8.64 18.90 -6.07
N TYR A 70 -8.75 17.70 -5.49
CA TYR A 70 -8.09 16.50 -5.95
C TYR A 70 -8.99 15.70 -6.88
N ASP A 71 -8.44 15.22 -7.99
CA ASP A 71 -9.16 14.37 -8.93
C ASP A 71 -9.47 13.00 -8.33
N TYR A 72 -8.51 12.51 -7.51
CA TYR A 72 -8.70 11.30 -6.70
C TYR A 72 -8.11 11.47 -5.30
N ILE A 73 -8.76 10.83 -4.34
CA ILE A 73 -8.23 10.56 -3.00
C ILE A 73 -8.04 9.06 -2.89
N VAL A 74 -6.85 8.62 -2.47
CA VAL A 74 -6.47 7.20 -2.43
C VAL A 74 -6.19 6.78 -1.01
N GLY A 75 -7.07 5.96 -0.44
CA GLY A 75 -6.85 5.26 0.83
C GLY A 75 -6.16 3.92 0.60
N ILE A 76 -5.30 3.51 1.53
CA ILE A 76 -4.47 2.31 1.39
C ILE A 76 -4.41 1.57 2.70
N ASP A 77 -4.63 0.26 2.64
CA ASP A 77 -4.38 -0.62 3.77
C ASP A 77 -3.71 -1.93 3.34
N ASP A 78 -2.88 -2.49 4.23
CA ASP A 78 -2.05 -3.66 3.96
C ASP A 78 -2.37 -4.80 4.92
N GLY A 79 -2.31 -6.02 4.39
CA GLY A 79 -2.26 -7.28 5.12
C GLY A 79 -1.17 -8.19 4.58
N ILE A 80 -0.91 -9.27 5.28
CA ILE A 80 -0.04 -10.35 4.81
C ILE A 80 -0.85 -11.65 4.75
N GLU A 81 -0.81 -12.34 3.62
CA GLU A 81 -1.43 -13.65 3.51
C GLU A 81 -0.39 -14.74 3.70
N ILE A 82 -0.65 -15.63 4.64
CA ILE A 82 0.19 -16.75 5.03
C ILE A 82 -0.70 -18.00 5.05
N ARG A 83 -0.32 -19.05 4.32
CA ARG A 83 -1.07 -20.32 4.27
C ARG A 83 -2.55 -20.15 3.92
N GLY A 84 -2.87 -19.18 3.05
CA GLY A 84 -4.24 -18.88 2.63
C GLY A 84 -5.05 -18.00 3.59
N ASN A 85 -4.50 -17.63 4.75
CA ASN A 85 -5.15 -16.74 5.71
C ASN A 85 -4.57 -15.33 5.63
N ILE A 86 -5.43 -14.33 5.52
CA ILE A 86 -5.02 -12.92 5.54
C ILE A 86 -4.92 -12.46 6.99
N ILE A 87 -3.71 -12.06 7.39
CA ILE A 87 -3.42 -11.42 8.66
C ILE A 87 -3.49 -9.90 8.41
N GLU A 88 -4.54 -9.29 8.91
CA GLU A 88 -4.81 -7.87 8.70
C GLU A 88 -4.07 -6.99 9.70
N ASN A 89 -3.90 -7.45 10.92
CA ASN A 89 -3.16 -6.75 11.97
C ASN A 89 -1.69 -7.20 12.00
N VAL A 90 -0.97 -6.92 10.92
CA VAL A 90 0.42 -7.37 10.71
C VAL A 90 1.34 -6.97 11.87
N LYS A 91 1.06 -5.82 12.52
CA LYS A 91 1.88 -5.31 13.63
C LYS A 91 1.98 -6.28 14.82
N GLU A 92 0.93 -7.03 15.09
CA GLU A 92 0.92 -8.03 16.17
C GLU A 92 1.84 -9.22 15.89
N TYR A 93 2.04 -9.56 14.62
CA TYR A 93 2.82 -10.72 14.20
C TYR A 93 4.26 -10.36 13.80
N ILE A 94 4.54 -9.09 13.57
CA ILE A 94 5.84 -8.62 13.07
C ILE A 94 6.99 -9.15 13.91
N LYS A 95 6.89 -9.04 15.23
CA LYS A 95 7.95 -9.52 16.14
C LYS A 95 8.19 -11.01 15.97
N ALA A 96 7.14 -11.83 15.94
CA ALA A 96 7.27 -13.27 15.77
C ALA A 96 7.84 -13.66 14.40
N ILE A 97 7.53 -12.90 13.35
CA ILE A 97 8.07 -13.07 12.01
C ILE A 97 9.58 -12.74 12.01
N LEU A 98 9.97 -11.60 12.57
CA LEU A 98 11.38 -11.16 12.63
C LEU A 98 12.23 -12.04 13.55
N ASP A 99 11.64 -12.60 14.61
CA ASP A 99 12.29 -13.56 15.52
C ASP A 99 12.41 -14.97 14.92
N ASN A 100 12.04 -15.18 13.65
CA ASN A 100 12.03 -16.46 12.94
C ASN A 100 11.12 -17.54 13.59
N LYS A 101 10.11 -17.12 14.35
CA LYS A 101 9.23 -18.03 15.11
C LYS A 101 7.91 -18.36 14.41
N TYR A 102 7.58 -17.62 13.35
CA TYR A 102 6.26 -17.72 12.74
C TYR A 102 6.26 -18.38 11.35
N LEU A 103 7.31 -18.16 10.56
CA LEU A 103 7.44 -18.63 9.19
C LEU A 103 8.63 -19.58 9.02
N LYS A 104 8.54 -20.50 8.08
CA LYS A 104 9.64 -21.38 7.67
C LYS A 104 10.46 -20.71 6.56
N GLU A 105 11.75 -21.02 6.50
CA GLU A 105 12.63 -20.58 5.40
C GLU A 105 12.03 -20.92 4.04
N ASN A 106 12.03 -19.94 3.11
CA ASN A 106 11.43 -20.02 1.78
C ASN A 106 9.90 -20.21 1.76
N GLU A 107 9.21 -20.06 2.89
CA GLU A 107 7.76 -20.13 2.92
C GLU A 107 7.16 -19.00 2.08
N LYS A 108 6.22 -19.36 1.20
CA LYS A 108 5.54 -18.40 0.32
C LYS A 108 4.53 -17.59 1.13
N VAL A 109 4.64 -16.28 1.01
CA VAL A 109 3.73 -15.31 1.62
C VAL A 109 3.30 -14.29 0.57
N TYR A 110 2.21 -13.57 0.83
CA TYR A 110 1.76 -12.50 -0.07
C TYR A 110 1.55 -11.21 0.72
N ILE A 111 2.05 -10.11 0.20
CA ILE A 111 1.58 -8.80 0.62
C ILE A 111 0.26 -8.56 -0.09
N VAL A 112 -0.81 -8.38 0.68
CA VAL A 112 -2.15 -8.06 0.17
C VAL A 112 -2.42 -6.60 0.49
N ARG A 113 -2.65 -5.78 -0.55
CA ARG A 113 -2.87 -4.35 -0.39
C ARG A 113 -4.17 -3.93 -1.03
N ALA A 114 -5.03 -3.29 -0.25
CA ALA A 114 -6.26 -2.67 -0.73
C ALA A 114 -6.02 -1.19 -1.03
N TYR A 115 -6.54 -0.73 -2.16
CA TYR A 115 -6.56 0.67 -2.56
C TYR A 115 -8.01 1.07 -2.78
N THR A 116 -8.43 2.15 -2.16
CA THR A 116 -9.72 2.79 -2.44
C THR A 116 -9.48 4.13 -3.11
N PHE A 117 -9.96 4.27 -4.34
CA PHE A 117 -9.94 5.53 -5.08
C PHE A 117 -11.32 6.18 -4.94
N ILE A 118 -11.36 7.45 -4.53
CA ILE A 118 -12.58 8.27 -4.49
C ILE A 118 -12.37 9.46 -5.42
N ASN A 119 -13.28 9.66 -6.38
CA ASN A 119 -13.22 10.80 -7.30
C ASN A 119 -13.90 12.06 -6.70
N LYS A 120 -13.83 13.20 -7.40
CA LYS A 120 -14.43 14.47 -6.97
C LYS A 120 -15.93 14.40 -6.70
N LYS A 121 -16.65 13.48 -7.38
CA LYS A 121 -18.10 13.27 -7.21
C LYS A 121 -18.45 12.35 -6.04
N GLY A 122 -17.44 11.86 -5.29
CA GLY A 122 -17.63 10.92 -4.18
C GLY A 122 -17.84 9.46 -4.61
N LYS A 123 -17.79 9.16 -5.92
CA LYS A 123 -17.81 7.77 -6.38
C LYS A 123 -16.49 7.09 -6.07
N PHE A 124 -16.54 5.81 -5.77
CA PHE A 124 -15.33 5.07 -5.38
C PHE A 124 -15.18 3.73 -6.09
N LYS A 125 -13.95 3.30 -6.19
CA LYS A 125 -13.54 1.97 -6.66
C LYS A 125 -12.51 1.40 -5.69
N ILE A 126 -12.74 0.15 -5.24
CA ILE A 126 -11.77 -0.60 -4.44
C ILE A 126 -11.11 -1.65 -5.32
N ILE A 127 -9.79 -1.71 -5.27
CA ILE A 127 -9.00 -2.79 -5.86
C ILE A 127 -8.11 -3.43 -4.82
N VAL A 128 -7.76 -4.69 -5.02
CA VAL A 128 -6.82 -5.43 -4.16
C VAL A 128 -5.73 -6.02 -5.03
N THR A 129 -4.50 -5.78 -4.64
CA THR A 129 -3.30 -6.39 -5.22
C THR A 129 -2.78 -7.48 -4.30
N LYS A 130 -2.21 -8.53 -4.88
CA LYS A 130 -1.64 -9.65 -4.15
C LYS A 130 -0.27 -9.95 -4.73
N ILE A 131 0.77 -9.64 -3.97
CA ILE A 131 2.16 -9.66 -4.43
C ILE A 131 2.90 -10.79 -3.70
N PRO A 132 3.41 -11.80 -4.41
CA PRO A 132 4.04 -12.98 -3.81
C PRO A 132 5.48 -12.68 -3.38
N PHE A 133 5.88 -13.27 -2.26
CA PHE A 133 7.23 -13.24 -1.72
C PHE A 133 7.60 -14.59 -1.11
N LYS A 134 8.90 -14.80 -0.89
CA LYS A 134 9.46 -15.86 -0.05
C LYS A 134 9.94 -15.24 1.26
N TYR A 135 9.69 -15.92 2.36
CA TYR A 135 10.28 -15.56 3.65
C TYR A 135 11.75 -16.00 3.72
N LYS A 136 12.61 -15.12 4.18
CA LYS A 136 14.04 -15.38 4.42
C LYS A 136 14.40 -15.05 5.86
N LYS A 137 14.80 -16.06 6.63
CA LYS A 137 15.17 -15.90 8.03
C LYS A 137 16.26 -14.85 8.23
N LEU A 138 16.16 -14.10 9.31
CA LEU A 138 17.23 -13.22 9.76
C LEU A 138 18.33 -14.02 10.44
N GLU A 139 19.58 -13.74 10.09
CA GLU A 139 20.75 -14.32 10.75
C GLU A 139 21.02 -13.63 12.10
N LYS A 140 20.64 -12.37 12.23
CA LYS A 140 20.79 -11.56 13.44
C LYS A 140 19.52 -10.75 13.68
N GLN A 141 19.22 -10.48 14.95
CA GLN A 141 18.13 -9.57 15.29
C GLN A 141 18.40 -8.17 14.75
N ILE A 142 17.37 -7.54 14.21
CA ILE A 142 17.41 -6.16 13.73
C ILE A 142 16.64 -5.25 14.68
N LYS A 143 17.10 -4.00 14.79
CA LYS A 143 16.33 -2.95 15.45
C LYS A 143 15.31 -2.40 14.45
N ILE A 144 14.04 -2.44 14.83
CA ILE A 144 12.96 -1.86 14.01
C ILE A 144 12.96 -0.36 14.24
N GLU A 145 13.13 0.42 13.18
CA GLU A 145 12.99 1.87 13.24
C GLU A 145 11.51 2.27 13.17
N GLU A 146 11.14 3.32 13.88
CA GLU A 146 9.80 3.91 13.78
C GLU A 146 9.54 4.37 12.33
N ASN A 147 8.38 4.00 11.78
CA ASN A 147 7.97 4.28 10.40
C ASN A 147 8.72 3.52 9.29
N SER A 148 9.56 2.54 9.61
CA SER A 148 10.13 1.63 8.63
C SER A 148 9.11 0.59 8.16
N TYR A 149 9.47 -0.17 7.10
CA TYR A 149 8.72 -1.33 6.65
C TYR A 149 9.47 -2.62 7.03
N PRO A 150 9.26 -3.16 8.26
CA PRO A 150 10.12 -4.22 8.81
C PRO A 150 10.13 -5.49 7.96
N LEU A 151 9.04 -5.79 7.25
CA LEU A 151 8.96 -6.97 6.38
C LEU A 151 9.94 -6.92 5.20
N SER A 152 10.44 -5.74 4.81
CA SER A 152 11.47 -5.62 3.78
C SER A 152 12.77 -6.37 4.10
N HIS A 153 13.04 -6.59 5.38
CA HIS A 153 14.24 -7.32 5.85
C HIS A 153 14.12 -8.84 5.76
N VAL A 154 12.90 -9.36 5.63
CA VAL A 154 12.63 -10.82 5.65
C VAL A 154 11.88 -11.32 4.43
N LEU A 155 11.45 -10.43 3.54
CA LEU A 155 10.77 -10.80 2.31
C LEU A 155 11.69 -10.66 1.11
N THR A 156 11.66 -11.69 0.27
CA THR A 156 12.42 -11.80 -0.98
C THR A 156 11.44 -12.04 -2.13
N PRO A 157 11.50 -11.29 -3.23
CA PRO A 157 10.74 -11.61 -4.44
C PRO A 157 10.90 -13.08 -4.83
N ILE A 158 9.84 -13.71 -5.36
CA ILE A 158 9.90 -15.16 -5.65
C ILE A 158 10.98 -15.54 -6.67
N ASP A 159 11.33 -14.61 -7.56
CA ASP A 159 12.31 -14.79 -8.63
C ASP A 159 13.71 -14.24 -8.27
N SER A 160 13.92 -13.84 -7.01
CA SER A 160 15.16 -13.25 -6.52
C SER A 160 15.70 -14.00 -5.31
N ASN A 161 16.99 -13.79 -5.00
CA ASN A 161 17.61 -14.19 -3.75
C ASN A 161 17.92 -12.99 -2.84
N GLN A 162 17.63 -11.76 -3.30
CA GLN A 162 17.84 -10.53 -2.54
C GLN A 162 16.56 -10.17 -1.79
N ARG A 163 16.69 -9.69 -0.55
CA ARG A 163 15.57 -9.15 0.23
C ARG A 163 15.09 -7.84 -0.37
N ILE A 164 13.86 -7.44 -0.09
CA ILE A 164 13.32 -6.16 -0.57
C ILE A 164 14.23 -4.99 -0.14
N ILE A 165 14.79 -5.04 1.08
CA ILE A 165 15.66 -3.99 1.61
C ILE A 165 16.97 -3.84 0.82
N ASP A 166 17.44 -4.92 0.18
CA ASP A 166 18.69 -4.98 -0.57
C ASP A 166 18.49 -4.66 -2.07
N LEU A 167 17.25 -4.59 -2.54
CA LEU A 167 16.91 -4.21 -3.91
C LEU A 167 17.01 -2.69 -4.08
N ASP A 168 17.43 -2.27 -5.26
CA ASP A 168 17.30 -0.87 -5.61
C ASP A 168 15.81 -0.49 -5.80
N GLU A 169 15.59 0.80 -5.90
CA GLU A 169 14.24 1.34 -6.01
C GLU A 169 13.57 0.97 -7.35
N TYR A 170 14.33 0.87 -8.43
CA TYR A 170 13.81 0.51 -9.75
C TYR A 170 13.32 -0.94 -9.76
N ASP A 171 14.13 -1.86 -9.29
CA ASP A 171 13.78 -3.29 -9.24
C ASP A 171 12.61 -3.55 -8.29
N THR A 172 12.60 -2.88 -7.13
CA THR A 172 11.47 -2.95 -6.20
C THR A 172 10.17 -2.49 -6.88
N ASN A 173 10.16 -1.32 -7.51
CA ASN A 173 8.96 -0.80 -8.16
C ASN A 173 8.51 -1.68 -9.34
N LYS A 174 9.43 -2.16 -10.16
CA LYS A 174 9.16 -3.07 -11.27
C LYS A 174 8.49 -4.36 -10.77
N TYR A 175 9.01 -4.94 -9.68
CA TYR A 175 8.42 -6.13 -9.08
C TYR A 175 6.98 -5.90 -8.61
N TYR A 176 6.73 -4.82 -7.88
CA TYR A 176 5.38 -4.47 -7.44
C TYR A 176 4.42 -4.21 -8.60
N LEU A 177 4.88 -3.52 -9.66
CA LEU A 177 4.07 -3.22 -10.84
C LEU A 177 3.62 -4.48 -11.57
N ASN A 178 4.46 -5.49 -11.70
CA ASN A 178 4.11 -6.76 -12.35
C ASN A 178 2.84 -7.40 -11.78
N TYR A 179 2.50 -7.11 -10.52
CA TYR A 179 1.33 -7.66 -9.84
C TYR A 179 0.21 -6.63 -9.57
N SER A 180 0.39 -5.38 -9.97
CA SER A 180 -0.52 -4.28 -9.62
C SER A 180 -1.06 -3.52 -10.82
N GLU A 181 -0.36 -3.51 -11.94
CA GLU A 181 -0.65 -2.65 -13.09
C GLU A 181 -2.06 -2.86 -13.66
N ASP A 182 -2.45 -4.12 -13.87
CA ASP A 182 -3.78 -4.44 -14.42
C ASP A 182 -4.90 -3.92 -13.51
N LYS A 183 -4.69 -3.96 -12.19
CA LYS A 183 -5.65 -3.44 -11.22
C LYS A 183 -5.77 -1.92 -11.28
N PHE A 184 -4.67 -1.20 -11.50
CA PHE A 184 -4.72 0.24 -11.68
C PHE A 184 -5.41 0.63 -13.00
N ASN A 185 -5.20 -0.13 -14.07
CA ASN A 185 -5.92 0.07 -15.33
C ASN A 185 -7.44 -0.17 -15.18
N GLU A 186 -7.87 -1.11 -14.32
CA GLU A 186 -9.30 -1.29 -13.98
C GLU A 186 -9.90 -0.03 -13.34
N VAL A 187 -9.13 0.71 -12.52
CA VAL A 187 -9.59 1.96 -11.90
C VAL A 187 -9.81 3.05 -12.94
N GLU A 188 -8.85 3.26 -13.84
CA GLU A 188 -8.96 4.26 -14.90
C GLU A 188 -10.19 3.99 -15.76
N LYS A 189 -10.33 2.78 -16.27
CA LYS A 189 -11.48 2.36 -17.08
C LYS A 189 -12.83 2.49 -16.35
N TYR A 190 -12.84 2.30 -15.03
CA TYR A 190 -14.06 2.46 -14.23
C TYR A 190 -14.52 3.90 -14.20
N PHE A 191 -13.60 4.85 -13.99
CA PHE A 191 -13.96 6.27 -13.90
C PHE A 191 -14.19 6.92 -15.27
N GLU A 192 -13.51 6.47 -16.34
CA GLU A 192 -13.76 6.94 -17.72
C GLU A 192 -15.17 6.66 -18.22
N LYS A 193 -15.79 5.56 -17.79
CA LYS A 193 -17.18 5.21 -18.14
C LYS A 193 -18.22 6.06 -17.41
N GLU A 194 -17.78 6.85 -16.45
CA GLU A 194 -18.63 7.62 -15.55
C GLU A 194 -18.57 9.14 -15.82
N GLU A 195 -17.65 9.58 -16.72
CA GLU A 195 -17.58 10.94 -17.25
C GLU A 195 -18.59 11.15 -18.39
#